data_685094c8a90f4d11cb4de18449a242bc
#
_entry.id   685094c8a90f4d11cb4de18449a242bc
#
_cell.length_a   1.000
_cell.length_b   1.000
_cell.length_c   1.000
_cell.angle_alpha   90.00
_cell.angle_beta   90.00
_cell.angle_gamma   90.00
#
_symmetry.space_group_name_H-M   'P 1'
#
loop_
_entity.id
_entity.type
_entity.pdbx_description
1 polymer ?
#
loop_
_entity_poly.entity_id
_entity_poly.type
_entity_poly.pdbx_seq_one_letter_code
_entity_poly.pdbx_strand_id
1 'polypeptide(L)'
;MIAPPSTADEFVERFLHNLNFDRGVALSASSANDRYLALAHTVREYLMARWLEDVRHQKEVQAKGVCYLSAEYLLGRQLDNNLLAADLTEVAGEALASCGVSLDELRAHEVEPGLGNGGLGRLAACFIDSLATMAVPSIGYGIRYEYGIFRQTFVDGQQVEQPDAWLALGSPWEFARPEDAQTIAFGGHTEKYDDDGVTRSRWVPAWNVQAVPYNYTVSYTHLRAHETPEHL
;
A
#
# COMPACT_ATOMS: atom_id res chain seq x y z
N MET A 1 -12.93 -17.87 -5.13
CA MET A 1 -11.80 -17.35 -4.34
C MET A 1 -10.52 -17.85 -4.98
N ILE A 2 -9.55 -17.00 -5.24
CA ILE A 2 -8.25 -17.42 -5.80
C ILE A 2 -7.46 -18.02 -4.63
N ALA A 3 -7.19 -19.32 -4.66
CA ALA A 3 -6.30 -19.95 -3.70
C ALA A 3 -4.84 -19.50 -3.98
N PRO A 4 -3.98 -19.41 -2.97
CA PRO A 4 -2.56 -19.20 -3.20
C PRO A 4 -2.01 -20.32 -4.08
N PRO A 5 -1.01 -20.05 -4.97
CA PRO A 5 -0.44 -21.05 -5.83
C PRO A 5 0.22 -22.13 -4.99
N SER A 6 -0.10 -23.36 -5.28
CA SER A 6 0.51 -24.50 -4.62
C SER A 6 1.81 -24.97 -5.31
N THR A 7 2.06 -24.46 -6.51
CA THR A 7 3.20 -24.84 -7.34
C THR A 7 3.85 -23.64 -8.03
N ALA A 8 5.13 -23.80 -8.40
CA ALA A 8 5.85 -22.81 -9.19
C ALA A 8 5.19 -22.59 -10.57
N ASP A 9 4.63 -23.63 -11.19
CA ASP A 9 3.97 -23.54 -12.50
C ASP A 9 2.71 -22.66 -12.43
N GLU A 10 1.88 -22.81 -11.40
CA GLU A 10 0.70 -21.94 -11.19
C GLU A 10 1.12 -20.48 -10.97
N PHE A 11 2.21 -20.25 -10.25
CA PHE A 11 2.73 -18.91 -10.05
C PHE A 11 3.26 -18.30 -11.36
N VAL A 12 4.01 -19.07 -12.17
CA VAL A 12 4.51 -18.67 -13.49
C VAL A 12 3.34 -18.26 -14.39
N GLU A 13 2.30 -19.09 -14.46
CA GLU A 13 1.13 -18.80 -15.29
C GLU A 13 0.52 -17.45 -14.89
N ARG A 14 0.35 -17.19 -13.60
CA ARG A 14 -0.22 -15.93 -13.11
C ARG A 14 0.70 -14.74 -13.35
N PHE A 15 2.00 -14.91 -13.13
CA PHE A 15 3.01 -13.88 -13.41
C PHE A 15 3.02 -13.50 -14.90
N LEU A 16 3.04 -14.49 -15.79
CA LEU A 16 3.00 -14.25 -17.23
C LEU A 16 1.65 -13.68 -17.68
N HIS A 17 0.54 -14.04 -17.04
CA HIS A 17 -0.76 -13.43 -17.29
C HIS A 17 -0.70 -11.92 -17.00
N ASN A 18 -0.25 -11.51 -15.82
CA ASN A 18 -0.12 -10.11 -15.44
C ASN A 18 0.88 -9.35 -16.34
N LEU A 19 1.97 -9.99 -16.72
CA LEU A 19 2.92 -9.39 -17.65
C LEU A 19 2.32 -9.16 -19.04
N ASN A 20 1.60 -10.14 -19.57
CA ASN A 20 1.06 -10.07 -20.92
C ASN A 20 -0.18 -9.17 -21.02
N PHE A 21 -1.08 -9.19 -20.02
CA PHE A 21 -2.39 -8.55 -20.11
C PHE A 21 -2.49 -7.24 -19.32
N ASP A 22 -1.86 -7.14 -18.16
CA ASP A 22 -1.86 -5.89 -17.40
C ASP A 22 -0.74 -4.94 -17.86
N ARG A 23 0.44 -5.50 -18.24
CA ARG A 23 1.54 -4.71 -18.76
C ARG A 23 1.59 -4.61 -20.27
N GLY A 24 0.87 -5.50 -20.99
CA GLY A 24 0.78 -5.51 -22.44
C GLY A 24 2.11 -5.89 -23.13
N VAL A 25 2.98 -6.66 -22.47
CA VAL A 25 4.32 -6.99 -22.98
C VAL A 25 4.67 -8.46 -22.76
N ALA A 26 5.30 -9.09 -23.76
CA ALA A 26 5.82 -10.44 -23.62
C ALA A 26 7.14 -10.46 -22.83
N LEU A 27 7.44 -11.56 -22.14
CA LEU A 27 8.63 -11.70 -21.29
C LEU A 27 9.92 -11.34 -22.00
N SER A 28 10.10 -11.75 -23.27
CA SER A 28 11.31 -11.49 -24.07
C SER A 28 11.53 -10.01 -24.41
N ALA A 29 10.48 -9.19 -24.34
CA ALA A 29 10.52 -7.75 -24.64
C ALA A 29 10.33 -6.88 -23.41
N SER A 30 10.11 -7.48 -22.21
CA SER A 30 9.79 -6.77 -20.99
C SER A 30 11.02 -6.09 -20.36
N SER A 31 10.82 -4.91 -19.82
CA SER A 31 11.78 -4.22 -18.96
C SER A 31 11.82 -4.79 -17.55
N ALA A 32 12.83 -4.43 -16.75
CA ALA A 32 12.88 -4.78 -15.34
C ALA A 32 11.65 -4.23 -14.56
N ASN A 33 11.18 -3.03 -14.92
CA ASN A 33 9.99 -2.43 -14.35
C ASN A 33 8.71 -3.22 -14.68
N ASP A 34 8.55 -3.68 -15.90
CA ASP A 34 7.38 -4.48 -16.29
C ASP A 34 7.32 -5.79 -15.51
N ARG A 35 8.47 -6.46 -15.36
CA ARG A 35 8.59 -7.70 -14.58
C ARG A 35 8.33 -7.46 -13.10
N TYR A 36 8.88 -6.38 -12.53
CA TYR A 36 8.61 -6.00 -11.14
C TYR A 36 7.11 -5.75 -10.92
N LEU A 37 6.47 -4.95 -11.76
CA LEU A 37 5.05 -4.65 -11.63
C LEU A 37 4.18 -5.90 -11.82
N ALA A 38 4.51 -6.77 -12.78
CA ALA A 38 3.80 -8.04 -12.98
C ALA A 38 3.93 -8.95 -11.74
N LEU A 39 5.14 -9.07 -11.16
CA LEU A 39 5.36 -9.81 -9.92
C LEU A 39 4.57 -9.23 -8.76
N ALA A 40 4.66 -7.92 -8.56
CA ALA A 40 3.94 -7.23 -7.48
C ALA A 40 2.42 -7.37 -7.61
N HIS A 41 1.87 -7.28 -8.83
CA HIS A 41 0.44 -7.53 -9.09
C HIS A 41 0.07 -8.98 -8.78
N THR A 42 0.91 -9.95 -9.17
CA THR A 42 0.69 -11.36 -8.85
C THR A 42 0.61 -11.59 -7.34
N VAL A 43 1.57 -11.08 -6.58
CA VAL A 43 1.56 -11.17 -5.12
C VAL A 43 0.33 -10.47 -4.52
N ARG A 44 0.01 -9.26 -5.03
CA ARG A 44 -1.15 -8.49 -4.56
C ARG A 44 -2.47 -9.22 -4.74
N GLU A 45 -2.66 -10.00 -5.80
CA GLU A 45 -3.89 -10.81 -6.01
C GLU A 45 -4.15 -11.75 -4.83
N TYR A 46 -3.12 -12.42 -4.32
CA TYR A 46 -3.26 -13.31 -3.17
C TYR A 46 -3.53 -12.57 -1.87
N LEU A 47 -2.89 -11.40 -1.68
CA LEU A 47 -3.19 -10.53 -0.54
C LEU A 47 -4.65 -10.05 -0.58
N MET A 48 -5.12 -9.64 -1.75
CA MET A 48 -6.50 -9.18 -1.91
C MET A 48 -7.53 -10.28 -1.67
N ALA A 49 -7.25 -11.52 -2.07
CA ALA A 49 -8.13 -12.63 -1.78
C ALA A 49 -8.34 -12.84 -0.26
N ARG A 50 -7.25 -12.79 0.51
CA ARG A 50 -7.29 -12.87 1.99
C ARG A 50 -8.01 -11.65 2.60
N TRP A 51 -7.66 -10.45 2.14
CA TRP A 51 -8.29 -9.22 2.63
C TRP A 51 -9.81 -9.21 2.43
N LEU A 52 -10.31 -9.66 1.28
CA LEU A 52 -11.74 -9.75 1.01
C LEU A 52 -12.45 -10.75 1.95
N GLU A 53 -11.79 -11.82 2.32
CA GLU A 53 -12.30 -12.79 3.29
C GLU A 53 -12.36 -12.19 4.69
N ASP A 54 -11.29 -11.53 5.13
CA ASP A 54 -11.22 -10.85 6.41
C ASP A 54 -12.30 -9.76 6.55
N VAL A 55 -12.48 -8.92 5.53
CA VAL A 55 -13.52 -7.87 5.52
C VAL A 55 -14.92 -8.48 5.64
N ARG A 56 -15.17 -9.61 4.97
CA ARG A 56 -16.45 -10.31 5.09
C ARG A 56 -16.65 -10.83 6.50
N HIS A 57 -15.66 -11.53 7.05
CA HIS A 57 -15.71 -12.05 8.41
C HIS A 57 -15.90 -10.93 9.45
N GLN A 58 -15.16 -9.82 9.35
CA GLN A 58 -15.30 -8.67 10.24
C GLN A 58 -16.73 -8.09 10.23
N LYS A 59 -17.39 -8.06 9.06
CA LYS A 59 -18.79 -7.65 8.94
C LYS A 59 -19.75 -8.62 9.59
N GLU A 60 -19.54 -9.92 9.40
CA GLU A 60 -20.38 -10.97 9.99
C GLU A 60 -20.35 -10.94 11.53
N VAL A 61 -19.18 -10.78 12.11
CA VAL A 61 -19.02 -10.73 13.59
C VAL A 61 -19.19 -9.33 14.16
N GLN A 62 -19.50 -8.31 13.35
CA GLN A 62 -19.62 -6.91 13.74
C GLN A 62 -18.38 -6.42 14.54
N ALA A 63 -17.19 -6.78 14.09
CA ALA A 63 -15.94 -6.46 14.76
C ALA A 63 -15.77 -4.95 14.95
N LYS A 64 -15.24 -4.55 16.11
CA LYS A 64 -14.81 -3.16 16.33
C LYS A 64 -13.46 -2.96 15.66
N GLY A 65 -13.36 -1.92 14.82
CA GLY A 65 -12.13 -1.53 14.16
C GLY A 65 -11.42 -0.38 14.87
N VAL A 66 -10.11 -0.31 14.67
CA VAL A 66 -9.24 0.81 15.08
C VAL A 66 -8.93 1.67 13.87
N CYS A 67 -9.11 2.98 13.99
CA CYS A 67 -8.64 3.95 13.02
C CYS A 67 -7.37 4.62 13.57
N TYR A 68 -6.22 4.38 12.93
CA TYR A 68 -4.96 4.99 13.32
C TYR A 68 -4.66 6.16 12.37
N LEU A 69 -4.62 7.38 12.91
CA LEU A 69 -4.36 8.59 12.14
C LEU A 69 -2.91 9.01 12.33
N SER A 70 -2.16 9.10 11.23
CA SER A 70 -0.79 9.62 11.24
C SER A 70 -0.52 10.42 9.97
N ALA A 71 0.25 11.51 10.10
CA ALA A 71 0.71 12.25 8.93
C ALA A 71 1.73 11.46 8.10
N GLU A 72 2.40 10.48 8.69
CA GLU A 72 3.44 9.69 8.05
C GLU A 72 3.32 8.20 8.34
N TYR A 73 3.71 7.38 7.36
CA TYR A 73 3.86 5.93 7.50
C TYR A 73 5.16 5.50 6.81
N LEU A 74 6.21 5.24 7.58
CA LEU A 74 7.49 4.73 7.07
C LEU A 74 7.42 3.20 6.98
N LEU A 75 6.84 2.70 5.92
CA LEU A 75 6.53 1.29 5.73
C LEU A 75 7.73 0.46 5.26
N GLY A 76 8.63 1.06 4.48
CA GLY A 76 9.69 0.35 3.78
C GLY A 76 9.21 -0.30 2.48
N ARG A 77 10.09 -1.05 1.82
CA ARG A 77 9.77 -1.83 0.61
C ARG A 77 8.80 -2.94 0.95
N GLN A 78 7.85 -3.18 0.06
CA GLN A 78 6.70 -4.04 0.33
C GLN A 78 6.83 -5.44 -0.27
N LEU A 79 7.59 -5.62 -1.35
CA LEU A 79 7.62 -6.89 -2.10
C LEU A 79 8.04 -8.06 -1.22
N ASP A 80 9.18 -7.93 -0.51
CA ASP A 80 9.68 -9.02 0.34
C ASP A 80 8.75 -9.31 1.52
N ASN A 81 8.26 -8.24 2.16
CA ASN A 81 7.31 -8.37 3.25
C ASN A 81 6.03 -9.08 2.80
N ASN A 82 5.53 -8.73 1.62
CA ASN A 82 4.33 -9.31 1.04
C ASN A 82 4.53 -10.77 0.60
N LEU A 83 5.69 -11.10 0.00
CA LEU A 83 6.05 -12.48 -0.33
C LEU A 83 6.13 -13.35 0.92
N LEU A 84 6.77 -12.85 1.97
CA LEU A 84 6.90 -13.55 3.25
C LEU A 84 5.54 -13.76 3.92
N ALA A 85 4.74 -12.69 4.03
CA ALA A 85 3.42 -12.74 4.67
C ALA A 85 2.42 -13.63 3.94
N ALA A 86 2.58 -13.77 2.62
CA ALA A 86 1.76 -14.65 1.80
C ALA A 86 2.27 -16.09 1.71
N ASP A 87 3.46 -16.39 2.29
CA ASP A 87 4.17 -17.67 2.18
C ASP A 87 4.51 -18.04 0.72
N LEU A 88 4.89 -17.02 -0.07
CA LEU A 88 5.16 -17.15 -1.51
C LEU A 88 6.63 -17.04 -1.88
N THR A 89 7.54 -16.81 -0.93
CA THR A 89 8.94 -16.49 -1.23
C THR A 89 9.65 -17.61 -2.02
N GLU A 90 9.51 -18.86 -1.59
CA GLU A 90 10.14 -20.01 -2.25
C GLU A 90 9.52 -20.27 -3.62
N VAL A 91 8.18 -20.35 -3.67
CA VAL A 91 7.43 -20.59 -4.91
C VAL A 91 7.70 -19.50 -5.96
N ALA A 92 7.74 -18.23 -5.57
CA ALA A 92 8.05 -17.12 -6.47
C ALA A 92 9.51 -17.20 -6.97
N GLY A 93 10.46 -17.57 -6.09
CA GLY A 93 11.87 -17.74 -6.47
C GLY A 93 12.06 -18.84 -7.52
N GLU A 94 11.47 -20.01 -7.30
CA GLU A 94 11.51 -21.14 -8.24
C GLU A 94 10.82 -20.80 -9.57
N ALA A 95 9.63 -20.18 -9.49
CA ALA A 95 8.84 -19.78 -10.65
C ALA A 95 9.62 -18.80 -11.55
N LEU A 96 10.16 -17.74 -10.97
CA LEU A 96 10.91 -16.74 -11.71
C LEU A 96 12.21 -17.32 -12.31
N ALA A 97 12.92 -18.15 -11.55
CA ALA A 97 14.13 -18.82 -12.03
C ALA A 97 13.83 -19.71 -13.26
N SER A 98 12.71 -20.42 -13.29
CA SER A 98 12.27 -21.21 -14.45
C SER A 98 12.05 -20.38 -15.71
N CYS A 99 11.70 -19.10 -15.55
CA CYS A 99 11.53 -18.12 -16.62
C CYS A 99 12.83 -17.34 -16.95
N GLY A 100 13.95 -17.62 -16.28
CA GLY A 100 15.19 -16.88 -16.42
C GLY A 100 15.13 -15.47 -15.85
N VAL A 101 14.28 -15.22 -14.87
CA VAL A 101 14.14 -13.93 -14.17
C VAL A 101 14.71 -14.06 -12.76
N SER A 102 15.52 -13.08 -12.34
CA SER A 102 16.07 -13.03 -10.99
C SER A 102 15.11 -12.31 -10.03
N LEU A 103 14.68 -12.99 -8.97
CA LEU A 103 13.89 -12.37 -7.91
C LEU A 103 14.67 -11.24 -7.21
N ASP A 104 15.99 -11.40 -7.01
CA ASP A 104 16.82 -10.40 -6.35
C ASP A 104 16.97 -9.12 -7.18
N GLU A 105 17.02 -9.23 -8.52
CA GLU A 105 17.00 -8.07 -9.40
C GLU A 105 15.67 -7.30 -9.27
N LEU A 106 14.55 -8.00 -9.17
CA LEU A 106 13.25 -7.37 -9.01
C LEU A 106 13.07 -6.72 -7.64
N ARG A 107 13.60 -7.35 -6.59
CA ARG A 107 13.69 -6.76 -5.22
C ARG A 107 14.48 -5.46 -5.22
N ALA A 108 15.63 -5.44 -5.92
CA ALA A 108 16.45 -4.25 -6.02
C ALA A 108 15.79 -3.12 -6.82
N HIS A 109 14.85 -3.47 -7.71
CA HIS A 109 14.13 -2.51 -8.54
C HIS A 109 13.00 -1.78 -7.79
N GLU A 110 12.50 -2.35 -6.70
CA GLU A 110 11.41 -1.76 -5.93
C GLU A 110 11.79 -0.40 -5.33
N VAL A 111 10.96 0.59 -5.57
CA VAL A 111 11.08 1.93 -4.97
C VAL A 111 10.32 1.96 -3.64
N GLU A 112 10.97 2.47 -2.60
CA GLU A 112 10.33 2.64 -1.29
C GLU A 112 9.24 3.72 -1.35
N PRO A 113 8.05 3.48 -0.75
CA PRO A 113 6.99 4.48 -0.71
C PRO A 113 7.39 5.72 0.07
N GLY A 114 7.24 6.90 -0.54
CA GLY A 114 7.54 8.19 0.08
C GLY A 114 6.49 8.69 1.07
N LEU A 115 5.93 7.78 1.90
CA LEU A 115 4.83 8.07 2.83
C LEU A 115 5.30 8.44 4.24
N GLY A 116 6.59 8.40 4.53
CA GLY A 116 7.16 8.74 5.82
C GLY A 116 8.67 8.88 5.75
N ASN A 117 9.28 9.50 6.78
CA ASN A 117 10.70 9.82 6.76
C ASN A 117 11.44 9.63 8.08
N GLY A 118 10.75 9.45 9.19
CA GLY A 118 11.40 9.41 10.50
C GLY A 118 10.60 8.66 11.56
N GLY A 119 10.85 9.01 12.83
CA GLY A 119 10.32 8.31 13.99
C GLY A 119 8.80 8.30 14.08
N LEU A 120 8.14 9.39 13.69
CA LEU A 120 6.67 9.47 13.65
C LEU A 120 6.11 8.41 12.68
N GLY A 121 6.64 8.38 11.46
CA GLY A 121 6.20 7.44 10.43
C GLY A 121 6.54 5.99 10.79
N ARG A 122 7.72 5.74 11.38
CA ARG A 122 8.08 4.38 11.81
C ARG A 122 7.24 3.89 12.98
N LEU A 123 6.91 4.78 13.94
CA LEU A 123 6.01 4.44 15.03
C LEU A 123 4.64 4.00 14.51
N ALA A 124 4.07 4.75 13.57
CA ALA A 124 2.80 4.41 12.94
C ALA A 124 2.86 3.04 12.25
N ALA A 125 3.92 2.77 11.48
CA ALA A 125 4.13 1.47 10.83
C ALA A 125 4.21 0.33 11.85
N CYS A 126 4.95 0.50 12.96
CA CYS A 126 5.05 -0.50 14.01
C CYS A 126 3.72 -0.75 14.73
N PHE A 127 2.91 0.28 14.95
CA PHE A 127 1.60 0.09 15.58
C PHE A 127 0.61 -0.65 14.66
N ILE A 128 0.61 -0.35 13.36
CA ILE A 128 -0.23 -1.11 12.40
C ILE A 128 0.21 -2.58 12.36
N ASP A 129 1.52 -2.86 12.36
CA ASP A 129 2.07 -4.23 12.44
C ASP A 129 1.64 -4.93 13.73
N SER A 130 1.73 -4.26 14.87
CA SER A 130 1.29 -4.81 16.15
C SER A 130 -0.21 -5.09 16.19
N LEU A 131 -1.03 -4.21 15.64
CA LEU A 131 -2.48 -4.43 15.53
C LEU A 131 -2.82 -5.63 14.65
N ALA A 132 -2.10 -5.79 13.53
CA ALA A 132 -2.23 -6.97 12.67
C ALA A 132 -1.81 -8.25 13.39
N THR A 133 -0.69 -8.24 14.14
CA THR A 133 -0.22 -9.36 14.96
C THR A 133 -1.23 -9.81 16.00
N MET A 134 -1.96 -8.86 16.57
CA MET A 134 -3.01 -9.11 17.56
C MET A 134 -4.38 -9.43 16.93
N ALA A 135 -4.44 -9.57 15.61
CA ALA A 135 -5.69 -9.75 14.85
C ALA A 135 -6.75 -8.68 15.14
N VAL A 136 -6.33 -7.45 15.42
CA VAL A 136 -7.23 -6.31 15.63
C VAL A 136 -7.53 -5.65 14.29
N PRO A 137 -8.80 -5.60 13.83
CA PRO A 137 -9.17 -4.91 12.61
C PRO A 137 -8.75 -3.45 12.67
N SER A 138 -7.93 -2.99 11.72
CA SER A 138 -7.41 -1.64 11.76
C SER A 138 -7.22 -1.04 10.38
N ILE A 139 -7.39 0.29 10.30
CA ILE A 139 -7.11 1.08 9.11
C ILE A 139 -6.21 2.24 9.51
N GLY A 140 -5.06 2.36 8.86
CA GLY A 140 -4.21 3.54 8.94
C GLY A 140 -4.68 4.63 7.97
N TYR A 141 -4.92 5.82 8.47
CA TYR A 141 -5.22 7.00 7.66
C TYR A 141 -4.03 7.95 7.65
N GLY A 142 -3.60 8.35 6.47
CA GLY A 142 -2.43 9.20 6.30
C GLY A 142 -2.53 10.10 5.08
N ILE A 143 -1.44 10.78 4.78
CA ILE A 143 -1.31 11.66 3.62
C ILE A 143 -0.50 10.93 2.55
N ARG A 144 -1.03 10.88 1.33
CA ARG A 144 -0.30 10.40 0.16
C ARG A 144 0.52 11.54 -0.41
N TYR A 145 1.78 11.63 0.01
CA TYR A 145 2.70 12.62 -0.52
C TYR A 145 3.06 12.32 -1.98
N GLU A 146 3.07 13.32 -2.83
CA GLU A 146 3.46 13.19 -4.24
C GLU A 146 4.96 12.91 -4.38
N TYR A 147 5.76 13.49 -3.48
CA TYR A 147 7.20 13.27 -3.37
C TYR A 147 7.55 12.76 -1.99
N GLY A 148 8.53 11.86 -1.89
CA GLY A 148 9.17 11.52 -0.63
C GLY A 148 9.91 12.72 -0.03
N ILE A 149 10.60 12.51 1.11
CA ILE A 149 11.29 13.63 1.77
C ILE A 149 12.33 14.27 0.82
N PHE A 150 13.26 13.51 0.32
CA PHE A 150 14.19 13.78 -0.79
C PHE A 150 15.07 12.55 -1.04
N ARG A 151 15.61 12.46 -2.25
CA ARG A 151 16.66 11.49 -2.59
C ARG A 151 18.03 12.14 -2.40
N GLN A 152 18.90 11.51 -1.62
CA GLN A 152 20.26 11.94 -1.41
C GLN A 152 21.15 11.47 -2.57
N THR A 153 21.93 12.40 -3.14
CA THR A 153 22.99 12.12 -4.09
C THR A 153 24.27 12.79 -3.63
N PHE A 154 25.42 12.37 -4.16
CA PHE A 154 26.70 12.99 -3.86
C PHE A 154 27.28 13.52 -5.17
N VAL A 155 27.61 14.81 -5.18
CA VAL A 155 28.29 15.49 -6.28
C VAL A 155 29.54 16.18 -5.71
N ASP A 156 30.70 15.89 -6.26
CA ASP A 156 32.00 16.43 -5.79
C ASP A 156 32.24 16.28 -4.30
N GLY A 157 31.80 15.14 -3.73
CA GLY A 157 31.95 14.84 -2.30
C GLY A 157 30.98 15.58 -1.37
N GLN A 158 30.05 16.33 -1.92
CA GLN A 158 28.99 17.02 -1.17
C GLN A 158 27.64 16.34 -1.38
N GLN A 159 26.81 16.30 -0.32
CA GLN A 159 25.45 15.84 -0.42
C GLN A 159 24.61 16.84 -1.23
N VAL A 160 23.87 16.33 -2.20
CA VAL A 160 22.90 17.09 -2.99
C VAL A 160 21.54 16.42 -2.86
N GLU A 161 20.53 17.19 -2.54
CA GLU A 161 19.15 16.73 -2.40
C GLU A 161 18.46 16.81 -3.76
N GLN A 162 17.76 15.73 -4.10
CA GLN A 162 16.96 15.61 -5.33
C GLN A 162 15.51 15.28 -4.98
N PRO A 163 14.51 15.69 -5.79
CA PRO A 163 13.15 15.26 -5.60
C PRO A 163 13.04 13.73 -5.59
N ASP A 164 12.39 13.18 -4.58
CA ASP A 164 12.09 11.74 -4.50
C ASP A 164 10.75 11.43 -5.18
N ALA A 165 10.80 11.30 -6.51
CA ALA A 165 9.64 11.01 -7.34
C ALA A 165 9.28 9.51 -7.28
N TRP A 166 8.96 8.98 -6.12
CA TRP A 166 8.67 7.56 -5.90
C TRP A 166 7.48 7.01 -6.71
N LEU A 167 6.61 7.89 -7.18
CA LEU A 167 5.46 7.55 -8.02
C LEU A 167 5.73 7.60 -9.53
N ALA A 168 6.96 7.95 -9.95
CA ALA A 168 7.27 8.17 -11.37
C ALA A 168 6.98 6.93 -12.27
N LEU A 169 7.12 5.73 -11.73
CA LEU A 169 6.84 4.46 -12.43
C LEU A 169 5.54 3.79 -11.95
N GLY A 170 4.73 4.49 -11.14
CA GLY A 170 3.54 3.97 -10.48
C GLY A 170 3.87 3.17 -9.22
N SER A 171 2.85 2.90 -8.40
CA SER A 171 2.94 2.03 -7.24
C SER A 171 2.00 0.83 -7.42
N PRO A 172 2.51 -0.41 -7.40
CA PRO A 172 1.66 -1.58 -7.56
C PRO A 172 0.80 -1.87 -6.32
N TRP A 173 1.09 -1.23 -5.20
CA TRP A 173 0.47 -1.51 -3.90
C TRP A 173 -0.72 -0.61 -3.58
N GLU A 174 -1.04 0.37 -4.44
CA GLU A 174 -2.13 1.30 -4.20
C GLU A 174 -3.26 1.16 -5.21
N PHE A 175 -4.47 1.54 -4.75
CA PHE A 175 -5.67 1.65 -5.58
C PHE A 175 -6.29 3.03 -5.38
N ALA A 176 -6.39 3.81 -6.44
CA ALA A 176 -7.17 5.05 -6.42
C ALA A 176 -8.66 4.74 -6.24
N ARG A 177 -9.33 5.54 -5.41
CA ARG A 177 -10.79 5.46 -5.15
C ARG A 177 -11.46 6.81 -5.46
N PRO A 178 -11.47 7.24 -6.72
CA PRO A 178 -12.06 8.52 -7.10
C PRO A 178 -13.55 8.61 -6.81
N GLU A 179 -14.25 7.47 -6.78
CA GLU A 179 -15.67 7.37 -6.40
C GLU A 179 -15.93 7.77 -4.94
N ASP A 180 -14.93 7.68 -4.08
CA ASP A 180 -15.00 8.05 -2.66
C ASP A 180 -14.41 9.45 -2.39
N ALA A 181 -14.13 10.23 -3.45
CA ALA A 181 -13.53 11.55 -3.33
C ALA A 181 -14.40 12.50 -2.47
N GLN A 182 -13.74 13.26 -1.59
CA GLN A 182 -14.37 14.18 -0.69
C GLN A 182 -13.98 15.62 -1.03
N THR A 183 -14.94 16.53 -1.00
CA THR A 183 -14.66 17.96 -1.12
C THR A 183 -14.30 18.52 0.25
N ILE A 184 -13.06 19.00 0.38
CA ILE A 184 -12.54 19.59 1.62
C ILE A 184 -12.40 21.10 1.43
N ALA A 185 -13.01 21.85 2.32
CA ALA A 185 -12.97 23.31 2.32
C ALA A 185 -11.76 23.82 3.12
N PHE A 186 -11.11 24.88 2.64
CA PHE A 186 -9.93 25.48 3.26
C PHE A 186 -9.98 27.01 3.33
N GLY A 187 -9.16 27.54 4.24
CA GLY A 187 -8.97 28.99 4.40
C GLY A 187 -10.23 29.71 4.88
N GLY A 188 -10.39 30.94 4.42
CA GLY A 188 -11.60 31.73 4.69
C GLY A 188 -11.58 32.50 6.01
N HIS A 189 -12.77 32.82 6.49
CA HIS A 189 -12.97 33.66 7.68
C HIS A 189 -14.20 33.21 8.46
N THR A 190 -14.32 33.72 9.68
CA THR A 190 -15.51 33.50 10.53
C THR A 190 -16.46 34.70 10.39
N GLU A 191 -17.73 34.43 10.06
CA GLU A 191 -18.82 35.40 10.09
C GLU A 191 -19.68 35.17 11.33
N LYS A 192 -20.12 36.30 11.91
CA LYS A 192 -21.15 36.29 12.94
C LYS A 192 -22.51 36.51 12.30
N TYR A 193 -23.50 35.76 12.75
CA TYR A 193 -24.89 35.91 12.35
C TYR A 193 -25.83 35.79 13.56
N ASP A 194 -27.00 36.39 13.45
CA ASP A 194 -28.03 36.24 14.46
C ASP A 194 -28.92 35.04 14.15
N ASP A 195 -29.23 34.25 15.16
CA ASP A 195 -30.11 33.10 15.11
C ASP A 195 -31.10 33.20 16.28
N ASP A 196 -32.27 33.78 16.04
CA ASP A 196 -33.33 34.04 17.02
C ASP A 196 -32.84 34.83 18.27
N GLY A 197 -32.05 35.89 18.04
CA GLY A 197 -31.51 36.74 19.11
C GLY A 197 -30.27 36.21 19.77
N VAL A 198 -29.72 35.06 19.28
CA VAL A 198 -28.45 34.48 19.73
C VAL A 198 -27.39 34.69 18.67
N THR A 199 -26.31 35.44 19.01
CA THR A 199 -25.19 35.60 18.10
C THR A 199 -24.42 34.26 17.96
N ARG A 200 -24.42 33.72 16.75
CA ARG A 200 -23.65 32.53 16.36
C ARG A 200 -22.52 32.89 15.41
N SER A 201 -21.58 31.94 15.28
CA SER A 201 -20.47 32.06 14.33
C SER A 201 -20.51 30.90 13.34
N ARG A 202 -20.25 31.21 12.06
CA ARG A 202 -20.04 30.20 11.03
C ARG A 202 -18.71 30.44 10.33
N TRP A 203 -18.07 29.35 9.91
CA TRP A 203 -16.90 29.44 9.05
C TRP A 203 -17.35 29.53 7.58
N VAL A 204 -16.75 30.47 6.85
CA VAL A 204 -16.95 30.68 5.41
C VAL A 204 -15.63 30.33 4.73
N PRO A 205 -15.55 29.20 4.03
CA PRO A 205 -14.30 28.77 3.39
C PRO A 205 -13.97 29.66 2.19
N ALA A 206 -12.67 29.78 1.89
CA ALA A 206 -12.19 30.55 0.74
C ALA A 206 -12.09 29.71 -0.54
N TRP A 207 -11.73 28.41 -0.43
CA TRP A 207 -11.63 27.48 -1.56
C TRP A 207 -11.91 26.05 -1.14
N ASN A 208 -12.14 25.19 -2.13
CA ASN A 208 -12.34 23.76 -1.96
C ASN A 208 -11.26 22.98 -2.69
N VAL A 209 -10.87 21.81 -2.12
CA VAL A 209 -9.94 20.85 -2.70
C VAL A 209 -10.62 19.49 -2.76
N GLN A 210 -10.40 18.76 -3.85
CA GLN A 210 -10.83 17.37 -3.94
C GLN A 210 -9.78 16.46 -3.30
N ALA A 211 -10.14 15.77 -2.23
CA ALA A 211 -9.34 14.74 -1.59
C ALA A 211 -9.73 13.37 -2.18
N VAL A 212 -8.86 12.78 -2.98
CA VAL A 212 -9.05 11.46 -3.57
C VAL A 212 -8.38 10.41 -2.69
N PRO A 213 -9.13 9.45 -2.11
CA PRO A 213 -8.55 8.38 -1.32
C PRO A 213 -7.76 7.39 -2.20
N TYR A 214 -6.71 6.82 -1.61
CA TYR A 214 -5.95 5.70 -2.14
C TYR A 214 -5.89 4.61 -1.09
N ASN A 215 -6.39 3.42 -1.42
CA ASN A 215 -6.18 2.26 -0.58
C ASN A 215 -4.78 1.72 -0.84
N TYR A 216 -3.95 1.69 0.18
CA TYR A 216 -2.62 1.13 0.13
C TYR A 216 -2.61 -0.25 0.78
N THR A 217 -2.18 -1.26 0.02
CA THR A 217 -2.12 -2.64 0.51
C THR A 217 -0.86 -2.84 1.35
N VAL A 218 -1.03 -3.10 2.63
CA VAL A 218 0.06 -3.42 3.54
C VAL A 218 -0.20 -4.79 4.15
N SER A 219 0.74 -5.71 4.00
CA SER A 219 0.73 -6.98 4.73
C SER A 219 1.83 -6.96 5.78
N TYR A 220 1.53 -7.46 6.96
CA TYR A 220 2.51 -7.67 8.02
C TYR A 220 2.66 -9.18 8.27
N THR A 221 3.82 -9.59 8.73
CA THR A 221 4.29 -10.98 8.85
C THR A 221 3.38 -11.92 9.64
N HIS A 222 2.33 -11.42 10.25
CA HIS A 222 1.39 -12.19 11.09
C HIS A 222 -0.05 -12.22 10.56
N LEU A 223 -0.27 -11.80 9.32
CA LEU A 223 -1.52 -12.13 8.60
C LEU A 223 -1.54 -13.62 8.21
N ARG A 224 -1.09 -14.50 9.10
CA ARG A 224 -1.45 -15.90 8.99
C ARG A 224 -2.95 -15.98 9.20
N ALA A 225 -3.62 -16.51 8.18
CA ALA A 225 -5.01 -16.93 8.27
C ALA A 225 -5.26 -17.53 9.64
N HIS A 226 -6.34 -17.12 10.27
CA HIS A 226 -6.85 -17.65 11.51
C HIS A 226 -6.48 -19.12 11.67
N GLU A 227 -5.52 -19.39 12.53
CA GLU A 227 -5.48 -20.69 13.17
C GLU A 227 -6.84 -20.84 13.84
N THR A 228 -7.47 -21.96 13.57
CA THR A 228 -8.83 -22.31 13.96
C THR A 228 -9.09 -22.00 15.44
N PRO A 229 -10.37 -21.79 15.86
CA PRO A 229 -10.78 -21.45 17.25
C PRO A 229 -10.34 -22.42 18.35
N GLU A 230 -9.50 -23.39 18.05
CA GLU A 230 -9.01 -24.43 18.96
C GLU A 230 -7.81 -24.01 19.83
N HIS A 231 -7.31 -22.76 19.66
CA HIS A 231 -6.19 -22.21 20.42
C HIS A 231 -6.50 -20.90 21.18
N LEU A 232 -7.77 -20.69 21.53
CA LEU A 232 -8.17 -19.67 22.52
C LEU A 232 -8.49 -20.32 23.86
#